data_947ce55ee346b17eef9c3d14a1cf1ca9
#
_entry.id   947ce55ee346b17eef9c3d14a1cf1ca9
#
_cell.length_a   1.000
_cell.length_b   1.000
_cell.length_c   1.000
_cell.angle_alpha   90.00
_cell.angle_beta   90.00
_cell.angle_gamma   90.00
#
_symmetry.space_group_name_H-M   'P 1'
#
loop_
_entity.id
_entity.type
_entity.pdbx_description
1 polymer ?
#
loop_
_entity_poly.entity_id
_entity_poly.type
_entity_poly.pdbx_seq_one_letter_code
_entity_poly.pdbx_strand_id
1 'polypeptide(L)'
;METTKLVIIPTYNEKENIEKMVRKVFSMKGGFHILVVDDGSPDGTATIVKRLMKEFPTNLFIIERSGKLGLGTAYIAGFNWAIEHKYDYIF
;
A
#
# COMPACT_ATOMS: atom_id res chain seq x y z
N MET A 1 14.18 -7.87 -18.73
CA MET A 1 13.78 -6.90 -17.71
C MET A 1 12.41 -7.28 -17.16
N GLU A 2 12.31 -7.29 -15.86
CA GLU A 2 11.05 -7.58 -15.22
C GLU A 2 10.13 -6.36 -15.22
N THR A 3 8.86 -6.60 -15.51
CA THR A 3 7.83 -5.59 -15.41
C THR A 3 7.50 -5.32 -13.95
N THR A 4 7.48 -4.07 -13.54
CA THR A 4 7.14 -3.71 -12.17
C THR A 4 5.66 -3.36 -12.08
N LYS A 5 5.00 -3.91 -11.06
CA LYS A 5 3.57 -3.78 -10.85
C LYS A 5 3.30 -3.35 -9.41
N LEU A 6 2.56 -2.27 -9.24
CA LEU A 6 2.21 -1.75 -7.92
C LEU A 6 0.71 -1.78 -7.72
N VAL A 7 0.30 -2.30 -6.57
CA VAL A 7 -1.11 -2.23 -6.11
C VAL A 7 -1.19 -1.16 -5.05
N ILE A 8 -2.07 -0.18 -5.25
CA ILE A 8 -2.31 0.88 -4.27
C ILE A 8 -3.50 0.45 -3.41
N ILE A 9 -3.29 0.43 -2.10
CA ILE A 9 -4.35 0.09 -1.14
C ILE A 9 -4.58 1.28 -0.22
N PRO A 10 -5.63 2.06 -0.45
CA PRO A 10 -5.99 3.12 0.48
C PRO A 10 -6.63 2.51 1.72
N THR A 11 -6.26 3.01 2.89
CA THR A 11 -6.78 2.49 4.16
C THR A 11 -7.25 3.59 5.08
N TYR A 12 -8.35 3.28 5.78
CA TYR A 12 -8.77 4.02 6.96
C TYR A 12 -9.52 3.04 7.86
N ASN A 13 -8.97 2.75 9.05
CA ASN A 13 -9.54 1.78 10.00
C ASN A 13 -9.70 0.38 9.39
N GLU A 14 -8.61 -0.14 8.81
CA GLU A 14 -8.59 -1.47 8.20
C GLU A 14 -7.75 -2.48 9.00
N LYS A 15 -7.57 -2.23 10.29
CA LYS A 15 -6.70 -3.04 11.14
C LYS A 15 -7.05 -4.54 11.09
N GLU A 16 -8.34 -4.89 10.98
CA GLU A 16 -8.77 -6.28 10.99
C GLU A 16 -8.56 -6.99 9.65
N ASN A 17 -8.42 -6.23 8.57
CA ASN A 17 -8.35 -6.78 7.22
C ASN A 17 -7.02 -6.56 6.51
N ILE A 18 -6.24 -5.56 6.92
CA ILE A 18 -5.07 -5.13 6.14
C ILE A 18 -4.04 -6.25 5.96
N GLU A 19 -3.79 -7.03 6.98
CA GLU A 19 -2.82 -8.13 6.86
C GLU A 19 -3.29 -9.17 5.84
N LYS A 20 -4.57 -9.54 5.88
CA LYS A 20 -5.16 -10.49 4.92
C LYS A 20 -5.06 -9.96 3.50
N MET A 21 -5.34 -8.68 3.30
CA MET A 21 -5.27 -8.04 1.99
C MET A 21 -3.86 -8.08 1.43
N VAL A 22 -2.88 -7.69 2.24
CA VAL A 22 -1.47 -7.70 1.85
C VAL A 22 -1.00 -9.10 1.48
N ARG A 23 -1.27 -10.07 2.33
CA ARG A 23 -0.85 -11.45 2.08
C ARG A 23 -1.53 -12.04 0.86
N LYS A 24 -2.79 -11.70 0.62
CA LYS A 24 -3.50 -12.17 -0.56
C LYS A 24 -2.87 -11.65 -1.85
N VAL A 25 -2.54 -10.36 -1.90
CA VAL A 25 -1.91 -9.77 -3.08
C VAL A 25 -0.54 -10.43 -3.33
N PHE A 26 0.27 -10.61 -2.29
CA PHE A 26 1.58 -11.24 -2.45
C PHE A 26 1.51 -12.70 -2.81
N SER A 27 0.39 -13.38 -2.52
CA SER A 27 0.19 -14.78 -2.90
C SER A 27 -0.18 -14.94 -4.38
N MET A 28 -0.60 -13.87 -5.04
CA MET A 28 -0.96 -13.92 -6.45
C MET A 28 0.28 -13.93 -7.33
N LYS A 29 0.19 -14.64 -8.46
CA LYS A 29 1.28 -14.65 -9.43
C LYS A 29 1.40 -13.28 -10.09
N GLY A 30 2.63 -12.85 -10.34
CA GLY A 30 2.88 -11.60 -11.02
C GLY A 30 3.91 -10.70 -10.34
N GLY A 31 4.36 -11.05 -9.13
CA GLY A 31 5.41 -10.30 -8.45
C GLY A 31 4.97 -8.89 -8.07
N PHE A 32 3.77 -8.75 -7.52
CA PHE A 32 3.24 -7.44 -7.16
C PHE A 32 3.99 -6.81 -6.00
N HIS A 33 4.18 -5.48 -6.08
CA HIS A 33 4.51 -4.65 -4.93
C HIS A 33 3.24 -3.99 -4.42
N ILE A 34 3.25 -3.54 -3.18
CA ILE A 34 2.09 -2.89 -2.57
C ILE A 34 2.51 -1.55 -1.96
N LEU A 35 1.72 -0.53 -2.23
CA LEU A 35 1.78 0.74 -1.52
C LEU A 35 0.47 0.92 -0.76
N VAL A 36 0.56 0.98 0.56
CA VAL A 36 -0.58 1.34 1.41
C VAL A 36 -0.57 2.85 1.58
N VAL A 37 -1.70 3.50 1.35
CA VAL A 37 -1.86 4.92 1.62
C VAL A 37 -2.83 5.04 2.78
N ASP A 38 -2.30 5.25 3.98
CA ASP A 38 -3.10 5.29 5.20
C ASP A 38 -3.46 6.71 5.57
N ASP A 39 -4.75 6.95 5.79
CA ASP A 39 -5.31 8.26 6.09
C ASP A 39 -5.40 8.53 7.61
N GLY A 40 -4.34 8.19 8.32
CA GLY A 40 -4.29 8.48 9.75
C GLY A 40 -5.22 7.61 10.58
N SER A 41 -5.30 6.31 10.24
CA SER A 41 -6.17 5.37 10.95
C SER A 41 -5.90 5.37 12.46
N PRO A 42 -6.89 5.70 13.29
CA PRO A 42 -6.70 5.68 14.74
C PRO A 42 -6.66 4.26 15.33
N ASP A 43 -7.03 3.24 14.56
CA ASP A 43 -7.12 1.86 15.05
C ASP A 43 -5.79 1.10 15.04
N GLY A 44 -4.71 1.69 14.52
CA GLY A 44 -3.41 1.04 14.47
C GLY A 44 -3.12 0.34 13.14
N THR A 45 -3.87 0.61 12.07
CA THR A 45 -3.65 0.03 10.75
C THR A 45 -2.20 0.23 10.29
N ALA A 46 -1.68 1.45 10.39
CA ALA A 46 -0.32 1.76 9.95
C ALA A 46 0.74 0.95 10.72
N THR A 47 0.51 0.73 12.00
CA THR A 47 1.42 -0.08 12.83
C THR A 47 1.51 -1.51 12.31
N ILE A 48 0.37 -2.09 11.92
CA ILE A 48 0.34 -3.44 11.35
C ILE A 48 1.10 -3.47 10.02
N VAL A 49 0.89 -2.48 9.16
CA VAL A 49 1.61 -2.41 7.88
C VAL A 49 3.12 -2.29 8.11
N LYS A 50 3.54 -1.45 9.05
CA LYS A 50 4.97 -1.30 9.36
C LYS A 50 5.58 -2.61 9.89
N ARG A 51 4.82 -3.38 10.68
CA ARG A 51 5.26 -4.70 11.11
C ARG A 51 5.44 -5.64 9.91
N LEU A 52 4.48 -5.63 8.98
CA LEU A 52 4.55 -6.46 7.78
C LEU A 52 5.70 -6.04 6.85
N MET A 53 6.09 -4.79 6.86
CA MET A 53 7.22 -4.30 6.06
C MET A 53 8.53 -4.96 6.48
N LYS A 54 8.65 -5.41 7.71
CA LYS A 54 9.82 -6.18 8.15
C LYS A 54 9.88 -7.56 7.50
N GLU A 55 8.72 -8.12 7.20
CA GLU A 55 8.62 -9.40 6.50
C GLU A 55 8.76 -9.22 4.98
N PHE A 56 8.32 -8.09 4.45
CA PHE A 56 8.35 -7.79 3.02
C PHE A 56 9.12 -6.48 2.75
N PRO A 57 10.43 -6.44 3.04
CA PRO A 57 11.17 -5.18 3.08
C PRO A 57 11.41 -4.53 1.71
N THR A 58 11.26 -5.28 0.62
CA THR A 58 11.55 -4.75 -0.73
C THR A 58 10.30 -4.52 -1.57
N ASN A 59 9.11 -4.89 -1.08
CA ASN A 59 7.91 -4.86 -1.90
C ASN A 59 6.64 -4.37 -1.19
N LEU A 60 6.74 -3.99 0.08
CA LEU A 60 5.64 -3.36 0.81
C LEU A 60 6.05 -1.98 1.29
N PHE A 61 5.25 -0.97 0.96
CA PHE A 61 5.53 0.43 1.26
C PHE A 61 4.31 1.10 1.86
N ILE A 62 4.50 2.19 2.58
CA ILE A 62 3.40 2.94 3.18
C ILE A 62 3.61 4.44 3.03
N ILE A 63 2.52 5.15 2.74
CA ILE A 63 2.42 6.60 2.92
C ILE A 63 1.42 6.83 4.04
N GLU A 64 1.82 7.58 5.06
CA GLU A 64 0.91 7.97 6.15
C GLU A 64 0.52 9.42 5.95
N ARG A 65 -0.80 9.66 5.82
CA ARG A 65 -1.34 11.00 5.71
C ARG A 65 -1.99 11.40 7.03
N SER A 66 -2.11 12.70 7.27
CA SER A 66 -2.74 13.19 8.49
C SER A 66 -4.24 13.34 8.27
N GLY A 67 -5.03 12.41 8.81
CA GLY A 67 -6.47 12.47 8.75
C GLY A 67 -7.06 11.94 7.45
N LYS A 68 -8.38 11.80 7.44
CA LYS A 68 -9.12 11.22 6.33
C LYS A 68 -9.35 12.27 5.25
N LEU A 69 -8.55 12.24 4.19
CA LEU A 69 -8.57 13.23 3.11
C LEU A 69 -9.40 12.78 1.90
N GLY A 70 -9.96 11.57 1.94
CA GLY A 70 -10.78 11.04 0.87
C GLY A 70 -10.08 10.05 -0.03
N LEU A 71 -10.87 9.12 -0.56
CA LEU A 71 -10.36 7.99 -1.36
C LEU A 71 -9.67 8.46 -2.63
N GLY A 72 -10.26 9.43 -3.33
CA GLY A 72 -9.69 9.95 -4.57
C GLY A 72 -8.31 10.57 -4.36
N THR A 73 -8.14 11.34 -3.30
CA THR A 73 -6.84 11.95 -3.01
C THR A 73 -5.82 10.92 -2.58
N ALA A 74 -6.24 9.81 -1.95
CA ALA A 74 -5.36 8.70 -1.61
C ALA A 74 -4.80 8.05 -2.88
N TYR A 75 -5.63 7.81 -3.87
CA TYR A 75 -5.17 7.27 -5.15
C TYR A 75 -4.23 8.23 -5.86
N ILE A 76 -4.51 9.53 -5.85
CA ILE A 76 -3.63 10.53 -6.47
C ILE A 76 -2.25 10.50 -5.81
N ALA A 77 -2.20 10.47 -4.48
CA ALA A 77 -0.94 10.37 -3.76
C ALA A 77 -0.18 9.09 -4.13
N GLY A 78 -0.89 7.97 -4.23
CA GLY A 78 -0.31 6.71 -4.62
C GLY A 78 0.22 6.71 -6.05
N PHE A 79 -0.54 7.26 -6.99
CA PHE A 79 -0.10 7.37 -8.38
C PHE A 79 1.15 8.23 -8.51
N ASN A 80 1.20 9.37 -7.84
CA ASN A 80 2.38 10.23 -7.88
C ASN A 80 3.61 9.51 -7.34
N TRP A 81 3.45 8.80 -6.24
CA TRP A 81 4.52 8.01 -5.66
C TRP A 81 4.99 6.93 -6.64
N ALA A 82 4.04 6.24 -7.28
CA ALA A 82 4.35 5.17 -8.23
C ALA A 82 5.09 5.69 -9.47
N ILE A 83 4.70 6.85 -9.96
CA ILE A 83 5.35 7.48 -11.11
C ILE A 83 6.79 7.86 -10.74
N GLU A 84 7.01 8.44 -9.56
CA GLU A 84 8.35 8.78 -9.08
C GLU A 84 9.24 7.55 -8.97
N HIS A 85 8.67 6.42 -8.57
CA HIS A 85 9.41 5.15 -8.41
C HIS A 85 9.40 4.30 -9.67
N LYS A 86 8.91 4.84 -10.78
CA LYS A 86 9.00 4.27 -12.13
C LYS A 86 8.36 2.89 -12.28
N TYR A 87 7.19 2.70 -11.66
CA TYR A 87 6.43 1.47 -11.86
C TYR A 87 5.82 1.44 -13.26
N ASP A 88 5.84 0.26 -13.87
CA ASP A 88 5.30 0.05 -15.21
C ASP A 88 3.77 -0.05 -15.20
N TYR A 89 3.21 -0.70 -14.19
CA TYR A 89 1.76 -0.85 -14.02
C TYR A 89 1.34 -0.47 -12.62
N ILE A 90 0.22 0.21 -12.53
CA ILE A 90 -0.35 0.70 -11.26
C ILE A 90 -1.81 0.26 -11.20
N PHE A 91 -2.19 -0.38 -10.10
CA PHE A 91 -3.56 -0.88 -9.90
C PHE A 91 -4.22 -0.26 -8.68
#